data_74341eced5f4c2e8007c9ea066ef7da3
#
_entry.id   74341eced5f4c2e8007c9ea066ef7da3
#
_cell.length_a   1.000
_cell.length_b   1.000
_cell.length_c   1.000
_cell.angle_alpha   90.00
_cell.angle_beta   90.00
_cell.angle_gamma   90.00
#
_symmetry.space_group_name_H-M   'P 1'
#
loop_
_entity.id
_entity.type
_entity.pdbx_description
1 polymer ?
#
loop_
_entity_poly.entity_id
_entity_poly.type
_entity_poly.pdbx_seq_one_letter_code
_entity_poly.pdbx_strand_id
1 'polypeptide(L)'
;MKSFLFSLILLFSIASFQPTSTFAQTNKASADKKLSPSIMLDNIAFAYTSLNTVEITGAEADAFMEVRGVLAKILTDAQTAKKQPTDIVLVELTVPQAQNLILLLQRAKFKGEDAVRYQEIVKAIKDIADKEKK
;
A
#
# COMPACT_ATOMS: atom_id res chain seq x y z
N MET A 1 26.78 -16.49 62.90
CA MET A 1 25.35 -16.42 62.83
C MET A 1 24.98 -15.94 61.48
N LYS A 2 24.19 -16.71 60.81
CA LYS A 2 24.16 -16.72 59.32
C LYS A 2 23.18 -15.68 58.76
N SER A 3 23.73 -14.70 58.04
CA SER A 3 22.98 -13.72 57.26
C SER A 3 22.59 -14.34 55.94
N PHE A 4 21.30 -14.53 55.69
CA PHE A 4 20.78 -14.86 54.37
C PHE A 4 20.35 -13.58 53.67
N LEU A 5 21.17 -13.13 52.73
CA LEU A 5 20.85 -12.07 51.80
C LEU A 5 20.02 -12.67 50.66
N PHE A 6 18.72 -12.43 50.67
CA PHE A 6 17.86 -12.72 49.56
C PHE A 6 17.95 -11.56 48.56
N SER A 7 18.71 -11.78 47.50
CA SER A 7 18.79 -10.86 46.37
C SER A 7 17.58 -11.10 45.45
N LEU A 8 16.58 -10.25 45.58
CA LEU A 8 15.41 -10.22 44.69
C LEU A 8 15.78 -9.51 43.41
N ILE A 9 16.16 -10.28 42.39
CA ILE A 9 16.36 -9.76 41.03
C ILE A 9 14.99 -9.57 40.40
N LEU A 10 14.52 -8.33 40.37
CA LEU A 10 13.32 -7.92 39.65
C LEU A 10 13.66 -7.84 38.15
N LEU A 11 13.37 -8.90 37.42
CA LEU A 11 13.44 -8.91 35.96
C LEU A 11 12.30 -8.05 35.41
N PHE A 12 12.63 -6.80 35.07
CA PHE A 12 11.75 -5.92 34.30
C PHE A 12 11.77 -6.40 32.83
N SER A 13 10.81 -7.25 32.47
CA SER A 13 10.54 -7.56 31.06
C SER A 13 9.90 -6.35 30.42
N ILE A 14 10.72 -5.51 29.79
CA ILE A 14 10.23 -4.47 28.89
C ILE A 14 9.73 -5.19 27.65
N ALA A 15 8.43 -5.41 27.59
CA ALA A 15 7.76 -5.80 26.35
C ALA A 15 7.88 -4.64 25.38
N SER A 16 8.87 -4.71 24.51
CA SER A 16 9.02 -3.79 23.37
C SER A 16 7.83 -4.00 22.45
N PHE A 17 6.81 -3.15 22.60
CA PHE A 17 5.72 -3.05 21.66
C PHE A 17 6.27 -2.38 20.39
N GLN A 18 6.82 -3.19 19.48
CA GLN A 18 7.16 -2.70 18.14
C GLN A 18 5.88 -2.68 17.32
N PRO A 19 5.47 -1.52 16.80
CA PRO A 19 4.44 -1.48 15.78
C PRO A 19 5.04 -2.13 14.53
N THR A 20 4.75 -3.40 14.34
CA THR A 20 5.06 -4.09 13.09
C THR A 20 4.18 -3.51 12.01
N SER A 21 4.73 -2.58 11.23
CA SER A 21 4.18 -2.20 9.93
C SER A 21 4.28 -3.45 9.05
N THR A 22 3.24 -4.26 9.06
CA THR A 22 3.20 -5.50 8.29
C THR A 22 2.95 -5.15 6.83
N PHE A 23 4.00 -4.71 6.11
CA PHE A 23 4.00 -4.85 4.66
C PHE A 23 3.90 -6.35 4.39
N ALA A 24 2.88 -6.75 3.63
CA ALA A 24 2.56 -8.13 3.38
C ALA A 24 3.79 -8.88 2.83
N GLN A 25 4.47 -9.65 3.67
CA GLN A 25 5.34 -10.73 3.23
C GLN A 25 4.42 -11.84 2.75
N THR A 26 4.11 -11.83 1.47
CA THR A 26 3.21 -12.78 0.85
C THR A 26 3.90 -14.12 0.60
N ASN A 27 3.18 -15.19 0.92
CA ASN A 27 3.49 -16.52 0.43
C ASN A 27 3.61 -16.48 -1.11
N LYS A 28 4.63 -17.12 -1.65
CA LYS A 28 5.00 -17.11 -3.08
C LYS A 28 3.83 -17.40 -4.04
N ALA A 29 2.84 -18.19 -3.62
CA ALA A 29 1.64 -18.50 -4.40
C ALA A 29 0.65 -17.33 -4.57
N SER A 30 0.66 -16.35 -3.65
CA SER A 30 -0.18 -15.14 -3.77
C SER A 30 0.51 -14.01 -4.54
N ALA A 31 1.83 -14.08 -4.70
CA ALA A 31 2.61 -13.04 -5.37
C ALA A 31 2.35 -13.00 -6.89
N ASP A 32 2.00 -14.13 -7.50
CA ASP A 32 1.77 -14.25 -8.94
C ASP A 32 0.34 -13.92 -9.36
N LYS A 33 -0.60 -13.83 -8.41
CA LYS A 33 -1.99 -13.50 -8.72
C LYS A 33 -2.12 -12.02 -9.04
N LYS A 34 -2.60 -11.75 -10.26
CA LYS A 34 -2.83 -10.39 -10.75
C LYS A 34 -4.28 -9.98 -10.54
N LEU A 35 -4.46 -8.74 -10.12
CA LEU A 35 -5.73 -8.03 -10.08
C LEU A 35 -5.73 -6.99 -11.20
N SER A 36 -6.86 -6.82 -11.87
CA SER A 36 -6.99 -5.84 -12.96
C SER A 36 -8.19 -4.91 -12.71
N PRO A 37 -8.14 -4.07 -11.66
CA PRO A 37 -9.19 -3.09 -11.42
C PRO A 37 -9.27 -2.07 -12.56
N SER A 38 -10.50 -1.65 -12.87
CA SER A 38 -10.78 -0.56 -13.80
C SER A 38 -10.81 0.75 -13.02
N ILE A 39 -9.88 1.65 -13.32
CA ILE A 39 -9.72 2.92 -12.59
C ILE A 39 -9.68 4.06 -13.60
N MET A 40 -10.31 5.18 -13.26
CA MET A 40 -10.23 6.41 -14.04
C MET A 40 -8.80 6.95 -14.04
N LEU A 41 -8.32 7.41 -15.19
CA LEU A 41 -6.93 7.88 -15.34
C LEU A 41 -6.60 9.05 -14.41
N ASP A 42 -7.54 9.96 -14.17
CA ASP A 42 -7.37 11.07 -13.21
C ASP A 42 -7.16 10.57 -11.78
N ASN A 43 -7.84 9.49 -11.39
CA ASN A 43 -7.62 8.86 -10.08
C ASN A 43 -6.24 8.20 -9.97
N ILE A 44 -5.70 7.68 -11.07
CA ILE A 44 -4.33 7.14 -11.10
C ILE A 44 -3.31 8.26 -10.97
N ALA A 45 -3.52 9.38 -11.65
CA ALA A 45 -2.67 10.57 -11.52
C ALA A 45 -2.72 11.13 -10.09
N PHE A 46 -3.89 11.17 -9.47
CA PHE A 46 -4.06 11.52 -8.06
C PHE A 46 -3.29 10.57 -7.14
N ALA A 47 -3.43 9.25 -7.32
CA ALA A 47 -2.70 8.27 -6.52
C ALA A 47 -1.19 8.46 -6.64
N TYR A 48 -0.67 8.59 -7.86
CA TYR A 48 0.76 8.81 -8.12
C TYR A 48 1.29 10.08 -7.43
N THR A 49 0.54 11.18 -7.52
CA THR A 49 0.91 12.46 -6.88
C THR A 49 0.86 12.35 -5.35
N SER A 50 -0.18 11.69 -4.81
CA SER A 50 -0.35 11.50 -3.38
C SER A 50 0.78 10.68 -2.74
N LEU A 51 1.35 9.72 -3.47
CA LEU A 51 2.51 8.96 -2.99
C LEU A 51 3.72 9.85 -2.66
N ASN A 52 3.87 11.00 -3.33
CA ASN A 52 4.98 11.92 -3.03
C ASN A 52 4.85 12.59 -1.64
N THR A 53 3.70 12.49 -0.99
CA THR A 53 3.46 13.03 0.35
C THR A 53 3.68 12.00 1.46
N VAL A 54 3.96 10.74 1.10
CA VAL A 54 4.12 9.65 2.06
C VAL A 54 5.56 9.63 2.57
N GLU A 55 5.71 9.63 3.87
CA GLU A 55 6.98 9.34 4.52
C GLU A 55 7.17 7.82 4.59
N ILE A 56 8.28 7.33 4.04
CA ILE A 56 8.60 5.90 3.99
C ILE A 56 9.87 5.60 4.78
N THR A 57 9.94 4.41 5.33
CA THR A 57 11.17 3.85 5.93
C THR A 57 11.98 3.10 4.88
N GLY A 58 13.27 2.83 5.17
CA GLY A 58 14.11 2.06 4.25
C GLY A 58 13.55 0.67 3.94
N ALA A 59 12.86 0.04 4.90
CA ALA A 59 12.24 -1.27 4.71
C ALA A 59 11.02 -1.23 3.75
N GLU A 60 10.42 -0.06 3.56
CA GLU A 60 9.26 0.14 2.67
C GLU A 60 9.66 0.60 1.27
N ALA A 61 10.94 0.95 1.07
CA ALA A 61 11.40 1.59 -0.16
C ALA A 61 11.12 0.75 -1.42
N ASP A 62 11.38 -0.55 -1.37
CA ASP A 62 11.16 -1.44 -2.51
C ASP A 62 9.67 -1.51 -2.87
N ALA A 63 8.80 -1.75 -1.89
CA ALA A 63 7.35 -1.80 -2.08
C ALA A 63 6.79 -0.47 -2.61
N PHE A 64 7.30 0.66 -2.11
CA PHE A 64 6.95 1.99 -2.59
C PHE A 64 7.36 2.19 -4.06
N MET A 65 8.59 1.83 -4.41
CA MET A 65 9.11 1.98 -5.77
C MET A 65 8.39 1.09 -6.76
N GLU A 66 8.03 -0.14 -6.38
CA GLU A 66 7.23 -1.03 -7.21
C GLU A 66 5.86 -0.43 -7.54
N VAL A 67 5.11 -0.02 -6.52
CA VAL A 67 3.78 0.57 -6.69
C VAL A 67 3.86 1.85 -7.52
N ARG A 68 4.80 2.73 -7.19
CA ARG A 68 5.02 3.98 -7.93
C ARG A 68 5.38 3.73 -9.39
N GLY A 69 6.20 2.71 -9.65
CA GLY A 69 6.60 2.31 -11.00
C GLY A 69 5.42 1.84 -11.85
N VAL A 70 4.51 1.04 -11.27
CA VAL A 70 3.28 0.60 -11.97
C VAL A 70 2.42 1.80 -12.36
N LEU A 71 2.16 2.72 -11.42
CA LEU A 71 1.35 3.92 -11.71
C LEU A 71 2.02 4.82 -12.75
N ALA A 72 3.33 5.03 -12.64
CA ALA A 72 4.09 5.83 -13.61
C ALA A 72 4.00 5.25 -15.03
N LYS A 73 4.14 3.93 -15.16
CA LYS A 73 4.01 3.23 -16.45
C LYS A 73 2.65 3.44 -17.06
N ILE A 74 1.58 3.28 -16.30
CA ILE A 74 0.21 3.48 -16.78
C ILE A 74 0.00 4.91 -17.28
N LEU A 75 0.48 5.90 -16.53
CA LEU A 75 0.39 7.31 -16.92
C LEU A 75 1.16 7.60 -18.23
N THR A 76 2.35 7.02 -18.38
CA THR A 76 3.17 7.14 -19.58
C THR A 76 2.49 6.48 -20.78
N ASP A 77 1.98 5.26 -20.62
CA ASP A 77 1.26 4.53 -21.68
C ASP A 77 -0.01 5.27 -22.10
N ALA A 78 -0.75 5.82 -21.14
CA ALA A 78 -1.94 6.62 -21.40
C ALA A 78 -1.62 7.92 -22.15
N GLN A 79 -0.54 8.60 -21.79
CA GLN A 79 -0.07 9.80 -22.48
C GLN A 79 0.33 9.50 -23.92
N THR A 80 1.06 8.41 -24.14
CA THR A 80 1.43 7.95 -25.48
C THR A 80 0.20 7.62 -26.33
N ALA A 81 -0.81 6.99 -25.73
CA ALA A 81 -2.09 6.68 -26.37
C ALA A 81 -3.06 7.87 -26.45
N LYS A 82 -2.65 9.07 -26.02
CA LYS A 82 -3.46 10.30 -25.97
C LYS A 82 -4.81 10.14 -25.28
N LYS A 83 -4.83 9.35 -24.21
CA LYS A 83 -6.03 9.14 -23.38
C LYS A 83 -6.40 10.40 -22.60
N GLN A 84 -7.70 10.56 -22.37
CA GLN A 84 -8.23 11.67 -21.58
C GLN A 84 -8.20 11.33 -20.07
N PRO A 85 -8.17 12.32 -19.17
CA PRO A 85 -8.22 12.09 -17.72
C PRO A 85 -9.46 11.29 -17.26
N THR A 86 -10.56 11.39 -17.98
CA THR A 86 -11.82 10.69 -17.72
C THR A 86 -11.86 9.25 -18.24
N ASP A 87 -10.85 8.84 -19.02
CA ASP A 87 -10.81 7.48 -19.55
C ASP A 87 -10.57 6.47 -18.44
N ILE A 88 -11.25 5.33 -18.52
CA ILE A 88 -11.04 4.20 -17.63
C ILE A 88 -9.94 3.32 -18.21
N VAL A 89 -8.99 2.95 -17.37
CA VAL A 89 -7.88 2.06 -17.71
C VAL A 89 -7.83 0.86 -16.78
N LEU A 90 -7.36 -0.25 -17.31
CA LEU A 90 -7.06 -1.44 -16.49
C LEU A 90 -5.69 -1.26 -15.82
N VAL A 91 -5.67 -1.43 -14.53
CA VAL A 91 -4.44 -1.32 -13.71
C VAL A 91 -4.03 -2.71 -13.30
N GLU A 92 -3.03 -3.28 -13.95
CA GLU A 92 -2.51 -4.59 -13.55
C GLU A 92 -1.63 -4.47 -12.30
N LEU A 93 -2.10 -5.06 -11.21
CA LEU A 93 -1.40 -5.11 -9.92
C LEU A 93 -1.30 -6.57 -9.45
N THR A 94 -0.19 -6.95 -8.87
CA THR A 94 -0.16 -8.14 -8.03
C THR A 94 -0.92 -7.88 -6.73
N VAL A 95 -1.35 -8.94 -6.04
CA VAL A 95 -2.05 -8.78 -4.75
C VAL A 95 -1.21 -7.97 -3.75
N PRO A 96 0.11 -8.22 -3.58
CA PRO A 96 0.97 -7.38 -2.72
C PRO A 96 1.01 -5.92 -3.16
N GLN A 97 1.14 -5.64 -4.45
CA GLN A 97 1.17 -4.28 -4.96
C GLN A 97 -0.15 -3.53 -4.68
N ALA A 98 -1.29 -4.21 -4.84
CA ALA A 98 -2.59 -3.64 -4.53
C ALA A 98 -2.74 -3.32 -3.03
N GLN A 99 -2.29 -4.22 -2.16
CA GLN A 99 -2.28 -4.01 -0.71
C GLN A 99 -1.36 -2.84 -0.32
N ASN A 100 -0.14 -2.82 -0.86
CA ASN A 100 0.83 -1.76 -0.59
C ASN A 100 0.31 -0.40 -1.10
N LEU A 101 -0.33 -0.35 -2.26
CA LEU A 101 -0.95 0.88 -2.77
C LEU A 101 -2.00 1.42 -1.79
N ILE A 102 -2.89 0.58 -1.29
CA ILE A 102 -3.91 1.00 -0.32
C ILE A 102 -3.25 1.50 0.98
N LEU A 103 -2.27 0.77 1.52
CA LEU A 103 -1.57 1.15 2.74
C LEU A 103 -0.81 2.48 2.60
N LEU A 104 -0.15 2.68 1.48
CA LEU A 104 0.56 3.93 1.19
C LEU A 104 -0.41 5.10 1.04
N LEU A 105 -1.52 4.92 0.32
CA LEU A 105 -2.54 5.96 0.17
C LEU A 105 -3.24 6.31 1.50
N GLN A 106 -3.38 5.36 2.44
CA GLN A 106 -3.91 5.65 3.79
C GLN A 106 -3.01 6.61 4.58
N ARG A 107 -1.72 6.63 4.28
CA ARG A 107 -0.73 7.50 4.93
C ARG A 107 -0.48 8.79 4.16
N ALA A 108 -0.95 8.86 2.91
CA ALA A 108 -0.77 10.02 2.06
C ALA A 108 -1.57 11.22 2.60
N LYS A 109 -1.03 12.41 2.41
CA LYS A 109 -1.70 13.67 2.74
C LYS A 109 -2.37 14.21 1.49
N PHE A 110 -3.67 14.40 1.52
CA PHE A 110 -4.45 14.98 0.45
C PHE A 110 -5.60 15.83 1.00
N LYS A 111 -6.20 16.64 0.15
CA LYS A 111 -7.31 17.52 0.54
C LYS A 111 -8.61 16.71 0.70
N GLY A 112 -9.54 17.22 1.50
CA GLY A 112 -10.84 16.58 1.72
C GLY A 112 -11.63 16.34 0.42
N GLU A 113 -11.48 17.22 -0.56
CA GLU A 113 -12.10 17.06 -1.90
C GLU A 113 -11.59 15.82 -2.66
N ASP A 114 -10.36 15.37 -2.38
CA ASP A 114 -9.76 14.20 -2.98
C ASP A 114 -10.14 12.88 -2.28
N ALA A 115 -10.87 12.96 -1.16
CA ALA A 115 -11.32 11.77 -0.42
C ALA A 115 -12.19 10.84 -1.29
N VAL A 116 -12.98 11.40 -2.19
CA VAL A 116 -13.81 10.62 -3.13
C VAL A 116 -12.93 9.80 -4.07
N ARG A 117 -11.89 10.41 -4.64
CA ARG A 117 -10.92 9.72 -5.52
C ARG A 117 -10.22 8.57 -4.80
N TYR A 118 -9.81 8.80 -3.56
CA TYR A 118 -9.23 7.75 -2.72
C TYR A 118 -10.21 6.58 -2.53
N GLN A 119 -11.47 6.86 -2.19
CA GLN A 119 -12.48 5.83 -1.98
C GLN A 119 -12.78 5.05 -3.27
N GLU A 120 -12.83 5.70 -4.41
CA GLU A 120 -13.03 5.05 -5.71
C GLU A 120 -11.91 4.09 -6.05
N ILE A 121 -10.64 4.46 -5.82
CA ILE A 121 -9.48 3.59 -6.02
C ILE A 121 -9.58 2.36 -5.10
N VAL A 122 -9.78 2.58 -3.81
CA VAL A 122 -9.87 1.49 -2.82
C VAL A 122 -11.02 0.55 -3.14
N LYS A 123 -12.17 1.10 -3.52
CA LYS A 123 -13.35 0.31 -3.92
C LYS A 123 -13.06 -0.53 -5.16
N ALA A 124 -12.48 0.05 -6.20
CA ALA A 124 -12.16 -0.67 -7.44
C ALA A 124 -11.22 -1.86 -7.17
N ILE A 125 -10.21 -1.69 -6.34
CA ILE A 125 -9.28 -2.76 -5.96
C ILE A 125 -10.00 -3.85 -5.15
N LYS A 126 -10.78 -3.48 -4.14
CA LYS A 126 -11.51 -4.43 -3.29
C LYS A 126 -12.56 -5.23 -4.08
N ASP A 127 -13.32 -4.58 -4.94
CA ASP A 127 -14.35 -5.23 -5.74
C ASP A 127 -13.76 -6.35 -6.64
N ILE A 128 -12.57 -6.15 -7.20
CA ILE A 128 -11.88 -7.18 -7.97
C ILE A 128 -11.32 -8.28 -7.06
N ALA A 129 -10.69 -7.91 -5.95
CA ALA A 129 -10.15 -8.89 -5.01
C ALA A 129 -11.23 -9.82 -4.45
N ASP A 130 -12.44 -9.32 -4.21
CA ASP A 130 -13.57 -10.13 -3.71
C ASP A 130 -14.19 -11.01 -4.78
N LYS A 131 -14.23 -10.58 -6.04
CA LYS A 131 -14.67 -11.41 -7.17
C LYS A 131 -13.76 -12.61 -7.40
N GLU A 132 -12.49 -12.46 -7.15
CA GLU A 132 -11.50 -13.50 -7.37
C GLU A 132 -11.36 -14.51 -6.22
N LYS A 133 -12.07 -14.30 -5.11
CA LYS A 133 -12.17 -15.26 -4.00
C LYS A 133 -13.33 -16.27 -4.17
N LYS A 134 -14.22 -16.05 -5.14
CA LYS A 134 -15.35 -16.92 -5.45
C LYS A 134 -15.00 -17.92 -6.54
#